data_f8d388021985d5cdc6a96346ff622f3f
#
_entry.id   f8d388021985d5cdc6a96346ff622f3f
#
_cell.length_a   1.000
_cell.length_b   1.000
_cell.length_c   1.000
_cell.angle_alpha   90.00
_cell.angle_beta   90.00
_cell.angle_gamma   90.00
#
_symmetry.space_group_name_H-M   'P 1'
#
loop_
_entity.id
_entity.type
_entity.pdbx_description
1 polymer ?
#
loop_
_entity_poly.entity_id
_entity_poly.type
_entity_poly.pdbx_seq_one_letter_code
_entity_poly.pdbx_strand_id
1 'polypeptide(L)'
;MSEINELLYQLHLVDQTITQLFEKQLGISLTRYQILQFLLQKSPCNQTAVQEKLQIDQAALTRHFKVLESEGYVSRKRNPINQ
;
A
#
# COMPACT_ATOMS: atom_id res chain seq x y z
N MET A 1 -16.74 23.47 18.61
CA MET A 1 -15.88 22.51 17.89
C MET A 1 -16.66 21.58 16.97
N SER A 2 -17.99 21.69 16.95
CA SER A 2 -18.80 20.86 16.06
C SER A 2 -18.49 21.11 14.57
N GLU A 3 -18.13 22.33 14.22
CA GLU A 3 -17.78 22.65 12.83
C GLU A 3 -16.53 21.92 12.37
N ILE A 4 -15.51 21.84 13.23
CA ILE A 4 -14.28 21.14 12.91
C ILE A 4 -14.55 19.63 12.82
N ASN A 5 -15.34 19.11 13.75
CA ASN A 5 -15.70 17.69 13.73
C ASN A 5 -16.49 17.34 12.47
N GLU A 6 -17.39 18.21 12.07
CA GLU A 6 -18.16 18.01 10.84
C GLU A 6 -17.27 18.01 9.61
N LEU A 7 -16.32 18.95 9.54
CA LEU A 7 -15.38 19.01 8.44
C LEU A 7 -14.52 17.75 8.35
N LEU A 8 -14.00 17.29 9.50
CA LEU A 8 -13.20 16.07 9.53
C LEU A 8 -14.01 14.86 9.08
N TYR A 9 -15.26 14.79 9.48
CA TYR A 9 -16.14 13.69 9.07
C TYR A 9 -16.37 13.72 7.57
N GLN A 10 -16.63 14.89 6.99
CA GLN A 10 -16.83 15.04 5.55
C GLN A 10 -15.56 14.63 4.77
N LEU A 11 -14.40 15.04 5.24
CA LEU A 11 -13.14 14.65 4.62
C LEU A 11 -12.94 13.14 4.64
N HIS A 12 -13.29 12.52 5.77
CA HIS A 12 -13.18 11.07 5.90
C HIS A 12 -14.09 10.35 4.89
N LEU A 13 -15.33 10.82 4.74
CA LEU A 13 -16.26 10.23 3.78
C LEU A 13 -15.78 10.38 2.34
N VAL A 14 -15.23 11.53 2.00
CA VAL A 14 -14.69 11.76 0.66
C VAL A 14 -13.52 10.81 0.40
N ASP A 15 -12.62 10.67 1.37
CA ASP A 15 -11.48 9.78 1.26
C ASP A 15 -11.92 8.33 1.05
N GLN A 16 -12.91 7.86 1.82
CA GLN A 16 -13.45 6.52 1.65
C GLN A 16 -14.04 6.32 0.26
N THR A 17 -14.78 7.30 -0.22
CA THR A 17 -15.42 7.21 -1.53
C THR A 17 -14.39 7.13 -2.64
N ILE A 18 -13.36 7.96 -2.59
CA ILE A 18 -12.27 7.96 -3.57
C ILE A 18 -11.57 6.61 -3.57
N THR A 19 -11.24 6.09 -2.39
CA THR A 19 -10.57 4.80 -2.25
C THR A 19 -11.41 3.68 -2.84
N GLN A 20 -12.70 3.65 -2.56
CA GLN A 20 -13.60 2.62 -3.08
C GLN A 20 -13.72 2.69 -4.60
N LEU A 21 -13.84 3.89 -5.15
CA LEU A 21 -13.90 4.07 -6.60
C LEU A 21 -12.61 3.61 -7.26
N PHE A 22 -11.47 3.96 -6.67
CA PHE A 22 -10.17 3.56 -7.18
C PHE A 22 -10.06 2.04 -7.24
N GLU A 23 -10.42 1.37 -6.14
CA GLU A 23 -10.32 -0.08 -6.06
C GLU A 23 -11.25 -0.77 -7.02
N LYS A 24 -12.45 -0.23 -7.19
CA LYS A 24 -13.44 -0.78 -8.13
C LYS A 24 -12.93 -0.68 -9.57
N GLN A 25 -12.32 0.44 -9.92
CA GLN A 25 -11.87 0.68 -11.30
C GLN A 25 -10.64 -0.16 -11.65
N LEU A 26 -9.71 -0.30 -10.71
CA LEU A 26 -8.44 -0.96 -10.99
C LEU A 26 -8.40 -2.43 -10.58
N GLY A 27 -9.36 -2.87 -9.77
CA GLY A 27 -9.38 -4.25 -9.28
C GLY A 27 -8.25 -4.57 -8.31
N ILE A 28 -7.63 -3.55 -7.71
CA ILE A 28 -6.52 -3.72 -6.78
C ILE A 28 -6.68 -2.69 -5.66
N SER A 29 -6.28 -3.03 -4.44
CA SER A 29 -6.37 -2.09 -3.34
C SER A 29 -5.44 -0.90 -3.56
N LEU A 30 -5.84 0.25 -3.04
CA LEU A 30 -5.02 1.45 -3.15
C LEU A 30 -3.65 1.25 -2.54
N THR A 31 -3.58 0.58 -1.39
CA THR A 31 -2.31 0.33 -0.73
C THR A 31 -1.38 -0.51 -1.60
N ARG A 32 -1.91 -1.58 -2.21
CA ARG A 32 -1.10 -2.42 -3.10
C ARG A 32 -0.65 -1.66 -4.34
N TYR A 33 -1.50 -0.79 -4.86
CA TYR A 33 -1.11 0.08 -5.97
C TYR A 33 0.05 0.99 -5.58
N GLN A 34 0.00 1.58 -4.40
CA GLN A 34 1.08 2.43 -3.91
C GLN A 34 2.39 1.66 -3.76
N ILE A 35 2.31 0.42 -3.28
CA ILE A 35 3.48 -0.44 -3.18
C ILE A 35 4.08 -0.68 -4.57
N LEU A 36 3.25 -1.00 -5.55
CA LEU A 36 3.73 -1.23 -6.91
C LEU A 36 4.36 0.01 -7.51
N GLN A 37 3.77 1.18 -7.30
CA GLN A 37 4.34 2.44 -7.77
C GLN A 37 5.72 2.69 -7.18
N PHE A 38 5.88 2.44 -5.89
CA PHE A 38 7.17 2.60 -5.24
C PHE A 38 8.20 1.63 -5.84
N LEU A 39 7.83 0.37 -6.02
CA LEU A 39 8.72 -0.64 -6.56
C LEU A 39 9.14 -0.35 -8.00
N LEU A 40 8.25 0.21 -8.80
CA LEU A 40 8.60 0.59 -10.17
C LEU A 40 9.74 1.60 -10.23
N GLN A 41 9.81 2.46 -9.23
CA GLN A 41 10.83 3.51 -9.18
C GLN A 41 12.09 3.08 -8.45
N LYS A 42 11.95 2.23 -7.45
CA LYS A 42 13.04 1.95 -6.51
C LYS A 42 13.50 0.50 -6.47
N SER A 43 12.90 -0.37 -7.26
CA SER A 43 13.29 -1.77 -7.29
C SER A 43 14.64 -1.95 -7.98
N PRO A 44 15.50 -2.87 -7.52
CA PRO A 44 15.28 -3.73 -6.37
C PRO A 44 15.49 -2.97 -5.06
N CYS A 45 14.67 -3.29 -4.07
CA CYS A 45 14.80 -2.71 -2.75
C CYS A 45 14.30 -3.71 -1.71
N ASN A 46 14.61 -3.47 -0.45
CA ASN A 46 14.14 -4.36 0.59
C ASN A 46 12.79 -3.90 1.13
N GLN A 47 12.14 -4.77 1.89
CA GLN A 47 10.81 -4.50 2.43
C GLN A 47 10.84 -3.33 3.41
N THR A 48 11.94 -3.14 4.12
CA THR A 48 12.09 -2.04 5.06
C THR A 48 11.97 -0.68 4.35
N ALA A 49 12.55 -0.55 3.17
CA ALA A 49 12.46 0.70 2.41
C ALA A 49 11.01 1.03 2.05
N VAL A 50 10.23 0.03 1.67
CA VAL A 50 8.81 0.20 1.38
C VAL A 50 8.06 0.62 2.62
N GLN A 51 8.33 -0.04 3.74
CA GLN A 51 7.67 0.26 5.00
C GLN A 51 7.92 1.68 5.45
N GLU A 52 9.17 2.14 5.37
CA GLU A 52 9.53 3.49 5.77
C GLU A 52 8.86 4.55 4.90
N LYS A 53 8.86 4.32 3.60
CA LYS A 53 8.29 5.30 2.67
C LYS A 53 6.78 5.41 2.82
N LEU A 54 6.10 4.27 2.92
CA LEU A 54 4.63 4.25 2.88
C LEU A 54 4.00 4.24 4.27
N GLN A 55 4.81 4.09 5.32
CA GLN A 55 4.33 4.12 6.71
C GLN A 55 3.26 3.07 6.95
N ILE A 56 3.48 1.86 6.45
CA ILE A 56 2.54 0.76 6.58
C ILE A 56 3.01 -0.16 7.71
N ASP A 57 2.06 -0.68 8.50
CA ASP A 57 2.35 -1.68 9.51
C ASP A 57 3.04 -2.90 8.88
N GLN A 58 4.07 -3.42 9.55
CA GLN A 58 4.90 -4.50 9.00
C GLN A 58 4.09 -5.75 8.69
N ALA A 59 3.17 -6.13 9.59
CA ALA A 59 2.34 -7.30 9.36
C ALA A 59 1.42 -7.12 8.16
N ALA A 60 0.84 -5.92 8.02
CA ALA A 60 -0.01 -5.61 6.88
C ALA A 60 0.80 -5.63 5.58
N LEU A 61 2.00 -5.06 5.61
CA LEU A 61 2.87 -5.03 4.44
C LEU A 61 3.25 -6.45 4.01
N THR A 62 3.56 -7.31 4.97
CA THR A 62 3.87 -8.71 4.68
C THR A 62 2.70 -9.40 3.97
N ARG A 63 1.47 -9.15 4.43
CA ARG A 63 0.28 -9.71 3.79
C ARG A 63 0.11 -9.18 2.38
N HIS A 64 0.32 -7.88 2.17
CA HIS A 64 0.21 -7.29 0.84
C HIS A 64 1.23 -7.89 -0.12
N PHE A 65 2.46 -8.09 0.32
CA PHE A 65 3.48 -8.70 -0.52
C PHE A 65 3.15 -10.14 -0.89
N LYS A 66 2.57 -10.91 0.05
CA LYS A 66 2.14 -12.28 -0.27
C LYS A 66 1.09 -12.29 -1.37
N VAL A 67 0.13 -11.38 -1.31
CA VAL A 67 -0.90 -11.29 -2.34
C VAL A 67 -0.28 -10.89 -3.68
N LEU A 68 0.59 -9.88 -3.67
CA LEU A 68 1.23 -9.40 -4.89
C LEU A 68 2.12 -10.48 -5.53
N GLU A 69 2.83 -11.25 -4.71
CA GLU A 69 3.61 -12.37 -5.23
C GLU A 69 2.72 -13.44 -5.86
N SER A 70 1.63 -13.81 -5.16
CA SER A 70 0.75 -14.86 -5.64
C SER A 70 0.06 -14.46 -6.95
N GLU A 71 -0.13 -13.18 -7.16
CA GLU A 71 -0.75 -12.67 -8.39
C GLU A 71 0.27 -12.34 -9.47
N GLY A 72 1.55 -12.55 -9.21
CA GLY A 72 2.59 -12.37 -10.20
C GLY A 72 3.07 -10.94 -10.39
N TYR A 73 2.65 -10.00 -9.54
CA TYR A 73 3.06 -8.61 -9.68
C TYR A 73 4.48 -8.35 -9.19
N VAL A 74 4.95 -9.12 -8.21
CA VAL A 74 6.28 -8.93 -7.63
C VAL A 74 6.96 -10.28 -7.48
N SER A 75 8.29 -10.27 -7.44
CA SER A 75 9.08 -11.43 -7.08
C SER A 75 10.02 -11.05 -5.95
N ARG A 76 10.36 -12.03 -5.12
CA ARG A 76 11.27 -11.83 -4.01
C ARG A 76 12.51 -12.65 -4.23
N LYS A 77 13.66 -12.00 -4.04
CA LYS A 77 14.94 -12.71 -4.00
C LYS A 77 15.46 -12.65 -2.58
N ARG A 78 15.80 -13.80 -2.04
CA ARG A 78 16.48 -13.83 -0.76
C ARG A 78 17.96 -13.57 -0.99
N ASN A 79 18.50 -12.72 -0.14
CA ASN A 79 19.95 -12.52 -0.11
C ASN A 79 20.55 -13.65 0.72
N PRO A 80 21.36 -14.54 0.14
CA PRO A 80 21.93 -15.68 0.89
C PRO A 80 22.77 -15.25 2.09
N ILE A 81 23.33 -14.06 2.05
CA ILE A 81 24.17 -13.56 3.14
C ILE A 81 23.32 -13.14 4.34
N ASN A 82 22.08 -12.71 4.11
CA ASN A 82 21.20 -12.14 5.13
C ASN A 82 20.10 -13.06 5.60
N GLN A 83 20.21 -14.31 5.30
CA GLN A 83 19.19 -15.27 5.75
C GLN A 83 19.31 -15.65 7.22
#